data_6eae1868c047264122d372c275d7ade4
#
_entry.id   6eae1868c047264122d372c275d7ade4
#
_cell.length_a   1.000
_cell.length_b   1.000
_cell.length_c   1.000
_cell.angle_alpha   90.00
_cell.angle_beta   90.00
_cell.angle_gamma   90.00
#
_symmetry.space_group_name_H-M   'P 1'
#
loop_
_entity.id
_entity.type
_entity.pdbx_description
1 polymer ?
#
loop_
_entity_poly.entity_id
_entity_poly.type
_entity_poly.pdbx_seq_one_letter_code
_entity_poly.pdbx_strand_id
1 'polypeptide(L)'
;ARVDGLLRQAMAPRPSFADKLRALPLLAGMSRWFPRTVSGRGECQQVVRTGAEASLAALPILKCWPADGGRFVTLPMVNTVDPQTGVRNVGMYRMQLFDDRTTGMHWHIHKTGARHYDAWKRSGRRMPVSVALGGDPAYTYAATAPMPDNMDEYLLAGFLRRRPVKLVKCVTNDIYVPADCDFVIEGYVDPAEEKAVEGPFGDHTGFYSLEDRYPLFHVTALTRRRDAVYPATVVGIPPQEDALSLIHI
;
A
#
# COMPACT_ATOMS: atom_id res chain seq x y z
N ALA A 1 -0.02 -13.03 21.32
CA ALA A 1 -1.01 -13.88 22.04
C ALA A 1 -2.45 -13.34 21.96
N ARG A 2 -2.74 -12.07 22.32
CA ARG A 2 -4.12 -11.54 22.35
C ARG A 2 -4.68 -11.26 20.95
N VAL A 3 -3.85 -10.74 20.02
CA VAL A 3 -4.20 -10.47 18.62
C VAL A 3 -4.46 -11.77 17.87
N ASP A 4 -3.57 -12.74 17.99
CA ASP A 4 -3.69 -14.07 17.39
C ASP A 4 -4.96 -14.79 17.89
N GLY A 5 -5.24 -14.74 19.19
CA GLY A 5 -6.48 -15.32 19.75
C GLY A 5 -7.75 -14.72 19.17
N LEU A 6 -7.81 -13.39 18.99
CA LEU A 6 -8.98 -12.72 18.41
C LEU A 6 -9.13 -13.01 16.90
N LEU A 7 -8.03 -13.03 16.14
CA LEU A 7 -8.05 -13.39 14.72
C LEU A 7 -8.49 -14.84 14.53
N ARG A 8 -7.95 -15.80 15.30
CA ARG A 8 -8.37 -17.19 15.26
C ARG A 8 -9.85 -17.35 15.63
N GLN A 9 -10.34 -16.64 16.65
CA GLN A 9 -11.75 -16.63 17.00
C GLN A 9 -12.64 -16.04 15.91
N ALA A 10 -12.18 -14.97 15.23
CA ALA A 10 -12.92 -14.35 14.14
C ALA A 10 -13.00 -15.25 12.89
N MET A 11 -11.92 -15.98 12.59
CA MET A 11 -11.79 -16.85 11.42
C MET A 11 -12.26 -18.30 11.68
N ALA A 12 -12.57 -18.68 12.91
CA ALA A 12 -12.98 -20.04 13.24
C ALA A 12 -14.25 -20.45 12.48
N PRO A 13 -14.28 -21.66 11.88
CA PRO A 13 -15.48 -22.19 11.25
C PRO A 13 -16.65 -22.26 12.25
N ARG A 14 -17.84 -21.81 11.83
CA ARG A 14 -19.05 -21.78 12.67
C ARG A 14 -20.15 -22.59 12.01
N PRO A 15 -20.17 -23.91 12.21
CA PRO A 15 -21.13 -24.79 11.54
C PRO A 15 -22.55 -24.65 12.07
N SER A 16 -22.70 -24.23 13.34
CA SER A 16 -24.02 -24.14 14.00
C SER A 16 -24.57 -22.71 13.98
N PHE A 17 -25.93 -22.61 13.91
CA PHE A 17 -26.62 -21.32 14.06
C PHE A 17 -26.38 -20.69 15.45
N ALA A 18 -26.31 -21.51 16.50
CA ALA A 18 -26.01 -21.07 17.86
C ALA A 18 -24.60 -20.46 17.94
N ASP A 19 -23.60 -21.02 17.23
CA ASP A 19 -22.23 -20.49 17.20
C ASP A 19 -22.14 -19.15 16.44
N LYS A 20 -22.97 -18.98 15.40
CA LYS A 20 -23.12 -17.71 14.69
C LYS A 20 -23.70 -16.62 15.60
N LEU A 21 -24.73 -16.95 16.39
CA LEU A 21 -25.34 -16.02 17.36
C LEU A 21 -24.35 -15.63 18.47
N ARG A 22 -23.60 -16.61 19.03
CA ARG A 22 -22.55 -16.33 20.04
C ARG A 22 -21.43 -15.46 19.53
N ALA A 23 -21.21 -15.43 18.23
CA ALA A 23 -20.20 -14.59 17.61
C ALA A 23 -20.65 -13.15 17.35
N LEU A 24 -21.95 -12.84 17.42
CA LEU A 24 -22.48 -11.50 17.16
C LEU A 24 -21.83 -10.40 18.01
N PRO A 25 -21.58 -10.57 19.32
CA PRO A 25 -20.90 -9.54 20.11
C PRO A 25 -19.46 -9.30 19.65
N LEU A 26 -18.74 -10.37 19.24
CA LEU A 26 -17.39 -10.26 18.69
C LEU A 26 -17.41 -9.52 17.36
N LEU A 27 -18.32 -9.88 16.45
CA LEU A 27 -18.46 -9.23 15.14
C LEU A 27 -18.91 -7.77 15.29
N ALA A 28 -19.85 -7.48 16.21
CA ALA A 28 -20.23 -6.10 16.55
C ALA A 28 -19.08 -5.30 17.14
N GLY A 29 -18.21 -5.94 17.94
CA GLY A 29 -16.96 -5.33 18.41
C GLY A 29 -16.00 -5.00 17.26
N MET A 30 -15.87 -5.93 16.30
CA MET A 30 -15.02 -5.76 15.11
C MET A 30 -15.53 -4.64 14.19
N SER A 31 -16.83 -4.41 14.11
CA SER A 31 -17.41 -3.35 13.26
C SER A 31 -16.88 -1.95 13.62
N ARG A 32 -16.40 -1.75 14.84
CA ARG A 32 -15.79 -0.50 15.29
C ARG A 32 -14.42 -0.23 14.67
N TRP A 33 -13.78 -1.22 14.06
CA TRP A 33 -12.46 -1.11 13.47
C TRP A 33 -12.50 -0.97 11.94
N PHE A 34 -13.66 -1.16 11.33
CA PHE A 34 -13.82 -0.98 9.90
C PHE A 34 -13.42 0.43 9.48
N PRO A 35 -12.65 0.56 8.38
CA PRO A 35 -12.26 1.86 7.86
C PRO A 35 -13.50 2.71 7.55
N ARG A 36 -13.40 4.02 7.78
CA ARG A 36 -14.50 4.97 7.58
C ARG A 36 -14.07 6.06 6.63
N THR A 37 -14.83 6.28 5.58
CA THR A 37 -14.63 7.42 4.71
C THR A 37 -15.04 8.71 5.43
N VAL A 38 -14.23 9.75 5.23
CA VAL A 38 -14.53 11.10 5.74
C VAL A 38 -14.72 12.05 4.56
N SER A 39 -15.65 13.00 4.71
CA SER A 39 -15.85 14.07 3.74
C SER A 39 -14.84 15.20 3.95
N GLY A 40 -14.54 15.93 2.87
CA GLY A 40 -13.58 17.02 2.89
C GLY A 40 -12.14 16.56 2.71
N ARG A 41 -11.19 17.39 3.10
CA ARG A 41 -9.74 17.12 2.98
C ARG A 41 -9.19 16.43 4.22
N GLY A 42 -8.30 15.47 4.01
CA GLY A 42 -7.50 14.87 5.06
C GLY A 42 -6.26 15.72 5.41
N GLU A 43 -5.60 15.39 6.52
CA GLU A 43 -4.32 16.00 6.89
C GLU A 43 -3.25 15.78 5.81
N CYS A 44 -3.25 14.62 5.17
CA CYS A 44 -2.39 14.30 4.04
C CYS A 44 -2.60 15.18 2.80
N GLN A 45 -3.64 16.02 2.79
CA GLN A 45 -3.99 16.93 1.68
C GLN A 45 -3.85 18.41 2.06
N GLN A 46 -3.09 18.75 3.09
CA GLN A 46 -2.84 20.14 3.47
C GLN A 46 -2.01 20.90 2.44
N VAL A 47 -1.09 20.20 1.75
CA VAL A 47 -0.35 20.73 0.60
C VAL A 47 -0.67 19.82 -0.58
N VAL A 48 -1.10 20.43 -1.69
CA VAL A 48 -1.51 19.72 -2.91
C VAL A 48 -0.72 20.26 -4.09
N ARG A 49 -0.06 19.38 -4.82
CA ARG A 49 0.63 19.67 -6.08
C ARG A 49 0.08 18.72 -7.15
N THR A 50 -0.32 19.28 -8.28
CA THR A 50 -0.92 18.50 -9.39
C THR A 50 -0.23 18.79 -10.70
N GLY A 51 -0.41 17.91 -11.68
CA GLY A 51 0.14 18.09 -13.02
C GLY A 51 1.65 18.27 -13.00
N ALA A 52 2.17 19.33 -13.59
CA ALA A 52 3.61 19.60 -13.69
C ALA A 52 4.29 19.86 -12.33
N GLU A 53 3.53 20.33 -11.33
CA GLU A 53 4.05 20.58 -9.99
C GLU A 53 4.19 19.30 -9.14
N ALA A 54 3.59 18.21 -9.55
CA ALA A 54 3.67 16.92 -8.87
C ALA A 54 4.97 16.19 -9.21
N SER A 55 6.09 16.65 -8.63
CA SER A 55 7.43 16.10 -8.86
C SER A 55 7.90 15.28 -7.67
N LEU A 56 8.38 14.08 -7.94
CA LEU A 56 9.01 13.17 -6.96
C LEU A 56 10.41 13.65 -6.53
N ALA A 57 11.03 14.58 -7.28
CA ALA A 57 12.28 15.22 -6.89
C ALA A 57 12.17 15.99 -5.56
N ALA A 58 10.94 16.38 -5.18
CA ALA A 58 10.68 17.03 -3.90
C ALA A 58 10.76 16.08 -2.68
N LEU A 59 10.85 14.76 -2.91
CA LEU A 59 10.92 13.74 -1.86
C LEU A 59 12.35 13.24 -1.67
N PRO A 60 12.80 12.99 -0.41
CA PRO A 60 14.12 12.47 -0.10
C PRO A 60 14.19 10.95 -0.35
N ILE A 61 13.85 10.51 -1.55
CA ILE A 61 13.87 9.10 -1.94
C ILE A 61 15.29 8.59 -2.02
N LEU A 62 15.58 7.45 -1.39
CA LEU A 62 16.91 6.92 -1.20
C LEU A 62 17.38 6.05 -2.37
N LYS A 63 18.67 6.13 -2.68
CA LYS A 63 19.43 5.04 -3.30
C LYS A 63 20.14 4.33 -2.15
N CYS A 64 19.70 3.11 -1.80
CA CYS A 64 20.15 2.43 -0.58
C CYS A 64 21.54 1.82 -0.73
N TRP A 65 21.87 1.27 -1.90
CA TRP A 65 23.12 0.58 -2.15
C TRP A 65 23.80 1.06 -3.43
N PRO A 66 25.14 0.97 -3.52
CA PRO A 66 25.91 1.52 -4.66
C PRO A 66 25.46 1.00 -6.03
N ALA A 67 25.13 -0.29 -6.12
CA ALA A 67 24.73 -0.91 -7.39
C ALA A 67 23.21 -0.98 -7.59
N ASP A 68 22.37 -0.32 -6.74
CA ASP A 68 20.95 -0.16 -7.04
C ASP A 68 20.77 0.55 -8.39
N GLY A 69 19.79 0.11 -9.18
CA GLY A 69 19.45 0.68 -10.49
C GLY A 69 19.01 2.15 -10.43
N GLY A 70 18.71 2.66 -9.23
CA GLY A 70 18.27 4.03 -9.01
C GLY A 70 17.84 4.28 -7.57
N ARG A 71 17.03 5.32 -7.38
CA ARG A 71 16.38 5.62 -6.10
C ARG A 71 15.08 4.84 -5.98
N PHE A 72 14.77 4.33 -4.78
CA PHE A 72 13.59 3.53 -4.52
C PHE A 72 12.75 4.08 -3.37
N VAL A 73 11.43 4.12 -3.56
CA VAL A 73 10.48 4.24 -2.47
C VAL A 73 10.38 2.86 -1.80
N THR A 74 10.78 2.77 -0.55
CA THR A 74 10.98 1.49 0.16
C THR A 74 9.85 1.11 1.10
N LEU A 75 9.01 2.06 1.53
CA LEU A 75 7.84 1.80 2.40
C LEU A 75 6.51 2.30 1.77
N PRO A 76 6.24 2.04 0.49
CA PRO A 76 5.03 2.52 -0.15
C PRO A 76 3.83 1.61 0.18
N MET A 77 2.78 2.17 0.73
CA MET A 77 1.48 1.52 0.87
C MET A 77 0.67 1.76 -0.40
N VAL A 78 0.77 0.83 -1.35
CA VAL A 78 0.16 0.94 -2.67
C VAL A 78 -1.30 0.50 -2.60
N ASN A 79 -2.19 1.46 -2.82
CA ASN A 79 -3.64 1.25 -2.83
C ASN A 79 -4.13 1.02 -4.25
N THR A 80 -4.80 -0.09 -4.47
CA THR A 80 -5.42 -0.48 -5.73
C THR A 80 -6.85 -0.96 -5.50
N VAL A 81 -7.67 -0.94 -6.54
CA VAL A 81 -9.07 -1.38 -6.48
C VAL A 81 -9.35 -2.28 -7.67
N ASP A 82 -9.99 -3.42 -7.42
CA ASP A 82 -10.48 -4.31 -8.47
C ASP A 82 -11.59 -3.62 -9.27
N PRO A 83 -11.51 -3.53 -10.60
CA PRO A 83 -12.49 -2.80 -11.41
C PRO A 83 -13.87 -3.46 -11.48
N GLN A 84 -13.98 -4.73 -11.13
CA GLN A 84 -15.23 -5.50 -11.19
C GLN A 84 -15.95 -5.55 -9.85
N THR A 85 -15.19 -5.78 -8.77
CA THR A 85 -15.75 -5.99 -7.42
C THR A 85 -15.71 -4.74 -6.55
N GLY A 86 -14.86 -3.76 -6.89
CA GLY A 86 -14.60 -2.59 -6.04
C GLY A 86 -13.78 -2.90 -4.78
N VAL A 87 -13.29 -4.13 -4.64
CA VAL A 87 -12.49 -4.54 -3.48
C VAL A 87 -11.14 -3.85 -3.54
N ARG A 88 -10.76 -3.23 -2.40
CA ARG A 88 -9.46 -2.60 -2.20
C ARG A 88 -8.40 -3.64 -1.85
N ASN A 89 -7.18 -3.36 -2.26
CA ASN A 89 -5.97 -3.98 -1.74
C ASN A 89 -4.97 -2.89 -1.37
N VAL A 90 -4.30 -3.06 -0.26
CA VAL A 90 -3.17 -2.24 0.18
C VAL A 90 -1.97 -3.14 0.36
N GLY A 91 -0.99 -3.01 -0.51
CA GLY A 91 0.22 -3.84 -0.46
C GLY A 91 1.49 -3.00 -0.46
N MET A 92 2.54 -3.56 0.10
CA MET A 92 3.86 -2.93 0.04
C MET A 92 4.62 -3.45 -1.17
N TYR A 93 4.87 -2.56 -2.14
CA TYR A 93 5.57 -2.87 -3.38
C TYR A 93 6.56 -1.76 -3.67
N ARG A 94 7.86 -2.06 -3.61
CA ARG A 94 8.92 -1.09 -3.90
C ARG A 94 8.68 -0.39 -5.25
N MET A 95 9.13 0.87 -5.35
CA MET A 95 8.96 1.65 -6.57
C MET A 95 10.28 2.31 -6.94
N GLN A 96 10.87 1.95 -8.08
CA GLN A 96 12.07 2.60 -8.60
C GLN A 96 11.69 3.89 -9.31
N LEU A 97 12.38 4.99 -9.01
CA LEU A 97 12.27 6.22 -9.77
C LEU A 97 12.99 6.08 -11.10
N PHE A 98 12.31 6.42 -12.18
CA PHE A 98 12.91 6.57 -13.50
C PHE A 98 13.17 8.06 -13.82
N ASP A 99 12.21 8.89 -13.46
CA ASP A 99 12.31 10.34 -13.55
C ASP A 99 11.46 11.02 -12.45
N ASP A 100 11.25 12.33 -12.55
CA ASP A 100 10.52 13.11 -11.56
C ASP A 100 9.02 12.76 -11.46
N ARG A 101 8.47 12.03 -12.42
CA ARG A 101 7.04 11.77 -12.53
C ARG A 101 6.69 10.32 -12.88
N THR A 102 7.69 9.46 -13.08
CA THR A 102 7.46 8.05 -13.39
C THR A 102 8.26 7.14 -12.48
N THR A 103 7.64 6.01 -12.12
CA THR A 103 8.30 4.95 -11.36
C THR A 103 7.96 3.58 -11.93
N GLY A 104 8.80 2.59 -11.64
CA GLY A 104 8.43 1.19 -11.77
C GLY A 104 7.44 0.80 -10.66
N MET A 105 6.56 -0.16 -10.94
CA MET A 105 5.64 -0.73 -9.97
C MET A 105 5.92 -2.23 -9.82
N HIS A 106 6.64 -2.59 -8.76
CA HIS A 106 7.16 -3.95 -8.56
C HIS A 106 6.08 -4.93 -8.11
N TRP A 107 5.18 -5.31 -9.00
CA TRP A 107 4.13 -6.30 -8.73
C TRP A 107 4.56 -7.70 -9.13
N HIS A 108 4.87 -8.54 -8.17
CA HIS A 108 5.01 -9.97 -8.43
C HIS A 108 3.68 -10.61 -8.84
N ILE A 109 3.74 -11.60 -9.73
CA ILE A 109 2.57 -12.25 -10.35
C ILE A 109 1.58 -12.86 -9.35
N HIS A 110 2.06 -13.27 -8.18
CA HIS A 110 1.23 -13.88 -7.12
C HIS A 110 0.55 -12.86 -6.20
N LYS A 111 0.85 -11.57 -6.33
CA LYS A 111 0.32 -10.53 -5.45
C LYS A 111 -1.01 -9.99 -5.96
N THR A 112 -1.85 -9.54 -5.02
CA THR A 112 -3.16 -8.96 -5.34
C THR A 112 -3.06 -7.75 -6.27
N GLY A 113 -2.02 -6.90 -6.11
CA GLY A 113 -1.76 -5.78 -7.02
C GLY A 113 -1.61 -6.22 -8.49
N ALA A 114 -0.91 -7.34 -8.75
CA ALA A 114 -0.78 -7.90 -10.09
C ALA A 114 -2.13 -8.44 -10.62
N ARG A 115 -2.95 -9.07 -9.78
CA ARG A 115 -4.30 -9.53 -10.15
C ARG A 115 -5.21 -8.36 -10.53
N HIS A 116 -5.14 -7.25 -9.77
CA HIS A 116 -5.87 -6.02 -10.11
C HIS A 116 -5.37 -5.43 -11.44
N TYR A 117 -4.05 -5.36 -11.65
CA TYR A 117 -3.48 -4.91 -12.91
C TYR A 117 -4.00 -5.72 -14.11
N ASP A 118 -4.04 -7.05 -14.01
CA ASP A 118 -4.57 -7.92 -15.06
C ASP A 118 -6.08 -7.70 -15.30
N ALA A 119 -6.85 -7.43 -14.25
CA ALA A 119 -8.27 -7.11 -14.36
C ALA A 119 -8.48 -5.77 -15.10
N TRP A 120 -7.70 -4.75 -14.78
CA TRP A 120 -7.72 -3.45 -15.48
C TRP A 120 -7.25 -3.60 -16.93
N LYS A 121 -6.22 -4.39 -17.20
CA LYS A 121 -5.75 -4.71 -18.55
C LYS A 121 -6.86 -5.32 -19.40
N ARG A 122 -7.59 -6.30 -18.87
CA ARG A 122 -8.76 -6.88 -19.56
C ARG A 122 -9.88 -5.87 -19.82
N SER A 123 -10.01 -4.85 -19.00
CA SER A 123 -10.99 -3.78 -19.20
C SER A 123 -10.59 -2.75 -20.24
N GLY A 124 -9.35 -2.78 -20.74
CA GLY A 124 -8.80 -1.81 -21.71
C GLY A 124 -8.68 -0.38 -21.16
N ARG A 125 -8.65 -0.20 -19.83
CA ARG A 125 -8.61 1.11 -19.17
C ARG A 125 -7.35 1.28 -18.33
N ARG A 126 -6.94 2.52 -18.10
CA ARG A 126 -5.90 2.88 -17.15
C ARG A 126 -6.31 2.49 -15.74
N MET A 127 -5.38 1.90 -15.00
CA MET A 127 -5.56 1.50 -13.62
C MET A 127 -5.21 2.68 -12.69
N PRO A 128 -6.16 3.25 -11.95
CA PRO A 128 -5.83 4.21 -10.92
C PRO A 128 -5.04 3.55 -9.79
N VAL A 129 -4.02 4.24 -9.31
CA VAL A 129 -3.17 3.79 -8.18
C VAL A 129 -2.89 4.99 -7.29
N SER A 130 -2.89 4.78 -5.97
CA SER A 130 -2.47 5.80 -5.02
C SER A 130 -1.58 5.18 -3.96
N VAL A 131 -0.46 5.85 -3.69
CA VAL A 131 0.57 5.37 -2.78
C VAL A 131 0.59 6.28 -1.56
N ALA A 132 0.23 5.73 -0.41
CA ALA A 132 0.33 6.43 0.86
C ALA A 132 1.68 6.14 1.53
N LEU A 133 2.26 7.13 2.21
CA LEU A 133 3.51 7.01 2.94
C LEU A 133 3.33 7.60 4.34
N GLY A 134 3.86 6.93 5.35
CA GLY A 134 3.83 7.42 6.74
C GLY A 134 2.48 7.34 7.43
N GLY A 135 2.30 8.18 8.43
CA GLY A 135 1.18 8.12 9.35
C GLY A 135 1.38 7.10 10.48
N ASP A 136 0.30 6.47 10.92
CA ASP A 136 0.39 5.46 11.99
C ASP A 136 1.13 4.21 11.50
N PRO A 137 2.16 3.70 12.22
CA PRO A 137 2.91 2.51 11.82
C PRO A 137 2.05 1.26 11.57
N ALA A 138 0.86 1.19 12.16
CA ALA A 138 -0.08 0.10 11.91
C ALA A 138 -0.54 0.03 10.45
N TYR A 139 -0.47 1.14 9.69
CA TYR A 139 -0.78 1.13 8.26
C TYR A 139 0.28 0.38 7.46
N THR A 140 1.55 0.72 7.71
CA THR A 140 2.70 0.06 7.08
C THR A 140 2.71 -1.43 7.40
N TYR A 141 2.51 -1.79 8.69
CA TYR A 141 2.41 -3.19 9.11
C TYR A 141 1.27 -3.92 8.39
N ALA A 142 0.08 -3.32 8.34
CA ALA A 142 -1.08 -3.94 7.68
C ALA A 142 -0.85 -4.18 6.18
N ALA A 143 -0.13 -3.28 5.50
CA ALA A 143 0.22 -3.42 4.09
C ALA A 143 1.22 -4.57 3.81
N THR A 144 1.93 -5.07 4.82
CA THR A 144 2.83 -6.23 4.70
C THR A 144 2.20 -7.54 5.17
N ALA A 145 1.09 -7.46 5.92
CA ALA A 145 0.48 -8.63 6.54
C ALA A 145 -0.13 -9.57 5.48
N PRO A 146 0.06 -10.90 5.63
CA PRO A 146 -0.57 -11.89 4.74
C PRO A 146 -2.06 -12.02 5.07
N MET A 147 -2.85 -11.07 4.59
CA MET A 147 -4.30 -11.08 4.78
C MET A 147 -4.98 -12.09 3.85
N PRO A 148 -6.09 -12.71 4.29
CA PRO A 148 -6.93 -13.48 3.40
C PRO A 148 -7.43 -12.65 2.22
N ASP A 149 -7.67 -13.30 1.08
CA ASP A 149 -8.21 -12.63 -0.10
C ASP A 149 -9.50 -11.86 0.22
N ASN A 150 -9.63 -10.67 -0.37
CA ASN A 150 -10.77 -9.77 -0.20
C ASN A 150 -10.97 -9.19 1.21
N MET A 151 -9.97 -9.27 2.08
CA MET A 151 -9.96 -8.52 3.34
C MET A 151 -9.20 -7.21 3.16
N ASP A 152 -9.84 -6.12 3.59
CA ASP A 152 -9.23 -4.79 3.57
C ASP A 152 -8.13 -4.70 4.65
N GLU A 153 -6.90 -4.40 4.27
CA GLU A 153 -5.76 -4.28 5.18
C GLU A 153 -5.97 -3.15 6.20
N TYR A 154 -6.74 -2.13 5.86
CA TYR A 154 -7.10 -1.08 6.82
C TYR A 154 -8.04 -1.55 7.93
N LEU A 155 -8.73 -2.69 7.76
CA LEU A 155 -9.43 -3.34 8.87
C LEU A 155 -8.44 -3.87 9.92
N LEU A 156 -7.35 -4.52 9.47
CA LEU A 156 -6.28 -4.96 10.36
C LEU A 156 -5.63 -3.77 11.07
N ALA A 157 -5.33 -2.71 10.34
CA ALA A 157 -4.79 -1.48 10.92
C ALA A 157 -5.75 -0.89 11.98
N GLY A 158 -7.04 -0.86 11.70
CA GLY A 158 -8.07 -0.41 12.65
C GLY A 158 -8.13 -1.28 13.91
N PHE A 159 -8.00 -2.59 13.75
CA PHE A 159 -7.91 -3.55 14.85
C PHE A 159 -6.68 -3.30 15.74
N LEU A 160 -5.49 -3.17 15.15
CA LEU A 160 -4.24 -2.91 15.88
C LEU A 160 -4.31 -1.59 16.65
N ARG A 161 -4.85 -0.54 16.02
CA ARG A 161 -5.03 0.79 16.61
C ARG A 161 -6.19 0.88 17.61
N ARG A 162 -7.09 -0.10 17.63
CA ARG A 162 -8.37 -0.10 18.37
C ARG A 162 -9.27 1.09 18.02
N ARG A 163 -9.14 1.62 16.82
CA ARG A 163 -9.95 2.71 16.26
C ARG A 163 -9.98 2.61 14.74
N PRO A 164 -11.07 3.02 14.08
CA PRO A 164 -11.17 2.93 12.63
C PRO A 164 -10.11 3.80 11.95
N VAL A 165 -9.60 3.32 10.81
CA VAL A 165 -8.83 4.16 9.90
C VAL A 165 -9.78 5.12 9.21
N LYS A 166 -9.52 6.41 9.30
CA LYS A 166 -10.25 7.43 8.54
C LYS A 166 -9.66 7.50 7.14
N LEU A 167 -10.49 7.38 6.13
CA LEU A 167 -10.08 7.39 4.74
C LEU A 167 -10.62 8.63 4.03
N VAL A 168 -9.75 9.31 3.29
CA VAL A 168 -10.12 10.46 2.45
C VAL A 168 -9.94 10.08 0.97
N LYS A 169 -10.83 10.63 0.13
CA LYS A 169 -10.72 10.47 -1.32
C LYS A 169 -9.50 11.20 -1.85
N CYS A 170 -8.77 10.58 -2.74
CA CYS A 170 -7.67 11.20 -3.48
C CYS A 170 -8.15 12.36 -4.35
N VAL A 171 -7.24 13.25 -4.72
CA VAL A 171 -7.56 14.48 -5.47
C VAL A 171 -7.78 14.21 -6.95
N THR A 172 -7.01 13.29 -7.53
CA THR A 172 -6.99 13.04 -8.99
C THR A 172 -7.57 11.69 -9.40
N ASN A 173 -7.96 10.84 -8.45
CA ASN A 173 -8.60 9.56 -8.72
C ASN A 173 -9.60 9.15 -7.63
N ASP A 174 -10.31 8.03 -7.83
CA ASP A 174 -11.38 7.57 -6.94
C ASP A 174 -10.89 6.63 -5.81
N ILE A 175 -9.60 6.56 -5.57
CA ILE A 175 -9.02 5.77 -4.48
C ILE A 175 -9.12 6.55 -3.15
N TYR A 176 -9.26 5.79 -2.07
CA TYR A 176 -9.30 6.32 -0.71
C TYR A 176 -8.05 5.87 0.04
N VAL A 177 -7.41 6.81 0.75
CA VAL A 177 -6.17 6.62 1.51
C VAL A 177 -6.33 7.09 2.95
N PRO A 178 -5.47 6.68 3.90
CA PRO A 178 -5.53 7.21 5.27
C PRO A 178 -5.43 8.72 5.30
N ALA A 179 -6.40 9.36 5.94
CA ALA A 179 -6.52 10.83 5.98
C ALA A 179 -5.36 11.49 6.73
N ASP A 180 -4.68 10.74 7.61
CA ASP A 180 -3.60 11.17 8.49
C ASP A 180 -2.22 10.62 8.08
N CYS A 181 -2.05 10.06 6.88
CA CYS A 181 -0.71 9.72 6.37
C CYS A 181 0.10 10.97 6.01
N ASP A 182 1.41 10.82 5.88
CA ASP A 182 2.31 11.96 5.66
C ASP A 182 2.28 12.44 4.21
N PHE A 183 2.39 11.50 3.25
CA PHE A 183 2.38 11.79 1.82
C PHE A 183 1.41 10.88 1.08
N VAL A 184 0.86 11.37 -0.02
CA VAL A 184 0.15 10.56 -1.02
C VAL A 184 0.68 10.90 -2.39
N ILE A 185 1.11 9.87 -3.12
CA ILE A 185 1.47 9.96 -4.53
C ILE A 185 0.32 9.36 -5.32
N GLU A 186 -0.39 10.16 -6.08
CA GLU A 186 -1.54 9.73 -6.88
C GLU A 186 -1.16 9.59 -8.34
N GLY A 187 -1.76 8.63 -9.01
CA GLY A 187 -1.47 8.44 -10.41
C GLY A 187 -2.22 7.26 -11.04
N TYR A 188 -1.63 6.74 -12.10
CA TYR A 188 -2.18 5.61 -12.82
C TYR A 188 -1.08 4.73 -13.41
N VAL A 189 -1.44 3.51 -13.73
CA VAL A 189 -0.68 2.59 -14.59
C VAL A 189 -1.48 2.39 -15.87
N ASP A 190 -0.82 2.50 -17.03
CA ASP A 190 -1.45 2.22 -18.30
C ASP A 190 -1.08 0.79 -18.75
N PRO A 191 -2.03 -0.17 -18.75
CA PRO A 191 -1.72 -1.54 -19.13
C PRO A 191 -1.43 -1.74 -20.63
N ALA A 192 -1.69 -0.74 -21.45
CA ALA A 192 -1.35 -0.75 -22.88
C ALA A 192 0.09 -0.30 -23.14
N GLU A 193 0.75 0.32 -22.14
CA GLU A 193 2.11 0.81 -22.25
C GLU A 193 3.13 -0.32 -22.08
N GLU A 194 4.27 -0.21 -22.75
CA GLU A 194 5.37 -1.15 -22.60
C GLU A 194 5.98 -1.04 -21.20
N LYS A 195 6.23 -2.20 -20.57
CA LYS A 195 6.87 -2.27 -19.25
C LYS A 195 8.32 -1.80 -19.32
N ALA A 196 8.76 -1.05 -18.33
CA ALA A 196 10.14 -0.59 -18.18
C ALA A 196 10.99 -1.57 -17.38
N VAL A 197 12.30 -1.55 -17.61
CA VAL A 197 13.27 -2.33 -16.83
C VAL A 197 13.44 -1.68 -15.46
N GLU A 198 13.25 -2.46 -14.40
CA GLU A 198 13.47 -2.10 -13.00
C GLU A 198 14.59 -2.96 -12.42
N GLY A 199 15.39 -2.37 -11.55
CA GLY A 199 16.48 -3.04 -10.88
C GLY A 199 17.85 -2.60 -11.39
N PRO A 200 18.92 -3.23 -10.89
CA PRO A 200 18.91 -4.12 -9.75
C PRO A 200 18.56 -3.41 -8.44
N PHE A 201 18.19 -4.17 -7.41
CA PHE A 201 17.85 -3.66 -6.08
C PHE A 201 18.55 -4.51 -5.02
N GLY A 202 19.25 -3.87 -4.08
CA GLY A 202 19.85 -4.55 -2.93
C GLY A 202 18.77 -5.08 -2.00
N ASP A 203 18.60 -6.41 -1.97
CA ASP A 203 17.48 -7.08 -1.33
C ASP A 203 17.87 -7.70 0.02
N HIS A 204 16.88 -8.18 0.75
CA HIS A 204 17.00 -8.78 2.09
C HIS A 204 17.94 -10.00 2.15
N THR A 205 18.12 -10.68 1.04
CA THR A 205 19.06 -11.81 0.93
C THR A 205 20.54 -11.43 1.03
N GLY A 206 20.85 -10.12 0.96
CA GLY A 206 22.22 -9.61 0.86
C GLY A 206 22.79 -9.60 -0.55
N PHE A 207 21.98 -9.96 -1.53
CA PHE A 207 22.30 -9.94 -2.94
C PHE A 207 21.41 -8.95 -3.69
N TYR A 208 21.89 -8.47 -4.83
CA TYR A 208 21.05 -7.66 -5.72
C TYR A 208 20.06 -8.53 -6.46
N SER A 209 18.82 -8.06 -6.58
CA SER A 209 17.82 -8.68 -7.46
C SER A 209 18.26 -8.53 -8.92
N LEU A 210 17.78 -9.44 -9.77
CA LEU A 210 17.91 -9.29 -11.22
C LEU A 210 17.05 -8.14 -11.71
N GLU A 211 17.46 -7.54 -12.82
CA GLU A 211 16.61 -6.64 -13.59
C GLU A 211 15.44 -7.40 -14.20
N ASP A 212 14.24 -6.80 -14.18
CA ASP A 212 13.06 -7.35 -14.81
C ASP A 212 12.12 -6.21 -15.26
N ARG A 213 11.11 -6.54 -16.07
CA ARG A 213 10.19 -5.56 -16.65
C ARG A 213 8.91 -5.43 -15.81
N TYR A 214 8.66 -4.22 -15.34
CA TYR A 214 7.48 -3.88 -14.54
C TYR A 214 6.68 -2.73 -15.16
N PRO A 215 5.36 -2.64 -14.85
CA PRO A 215 4.52 -1.54 -15.32
C PRO A 215 5.03 -0.18 -14.86
N LEU A 216 4.84 0.84 -15.70
CA LEU A 216 5.12 2.23 -15.36
C LEU A 216 3.95 2.84 -14.58
N PHE A 217 4.26 3.50 -13.48
CA PHE A 217 3.32 4.32 -12.72
C PHE A 217 3.58 5.80 -13.01
N HIS A 218 2.55 6.51 -13.47
CA HIS A 218 2.58 7.91 -13.83
C HIS A 218 1.96 8.78 -12.75
N VAL A 219 2.71 9.73 -12.22
CA VAL A 219 2.28 10.62 -11.15
C VAL A 219 1.39 11.73 -11.70
N THR A 220 0.22 11.92 -11.08
CA THR A 220 -0.74 12.99 -11.39
C THR A 220 -0.85 14.03 -10.28
N ALA A 221 -0.64 13.61 -9.03
CA ALA A 221 -0.60 14.50 -7.88
C ALA A 221 0.36 13.99 -6.80
N LEU A 222 0.91 14.94 -6.05
CA LEU A 222 1.63 14.73 -4.82
C LEU A 222 0.99 15.58 -3.74
N THR A 223 0.42 14.93 -2.72
CA THR A 223 -0.17 15.64 -1.58
C THR A 223 0.58 15.27 -0.30
N ARG A 224 0.57 16.17 0.70
CA ARG A 224 1.24 15.91 1.97
C ARG A 224 0.70 16.76 3.11
N ARG A 225 1.01 16.35 4.32
CA ARG A 225 0.93 17.21 5.51
C ARG A 225 1.95 18.36 5.39
N ARG A 226 1.73 19.45 6.13
CA ARG A 226 2.72 20.53 6.21
C ARG A 226 3.99 20.10 6.92
N ASP A 227 3.84 19.32 7.98
CA ASP A 227 4.85 18.75 8.85
C ASP A 227 5.15 17.26 8.52
N ALA A 228 5.02 16.88 7.25
CA ALA A 228 5.17 15.51 6.81
C ALA A 228 6.59 14.98 7.08
N VAL A 229 6.66 13.74 7.61
CA VAL A 229 7.90 12.97 7.78
C VAL A 229 7.96 11.89 6.71
N TYR A 230 9.04 11.86 5.94
CA TYR A 230 9.22 10.86 4.89
C TYR A 230 9.73 9.54 5.50
N PRO A 231 8.92 8.47 5.47
CA PRO A 231 9.33 7.16 5.95
C PRO A 231 10.17 6.45 4.90
N ALA A 232 11.28 5.89 5.31
CA ALA A 232 12.13 5.06 4.47
C ALA A 232 12.78 3.97 5.30
N THR A 233 13.16 2.88 4.65
CA THR A 233 14.00 1.84 5.22
C THR A 233 15.11 1.48 4.25
N VAL A 234 16.22 0.99 4.75
CA VAL A 234 17.30 0.41 3.96
C VAL A 234 17.11 -1.10 3.98
N VAL A 235 16.74 -1.66 2.83
CA VAL A 235 16.54 -3.10 2.67
C VAL A 235 17.90 -3.80 2.66
N GLY A 236 18.05 -4.91 3.37
CA GLY A 236 19.30 -5.67 3.44
C GLY A 236 19.21 -6.87 4.35
N ILE A 237 20.34 -7.58 4.51
CA ILE A 237 20.42 -8.72 5.42
C ILE A 237 20.17 -8.31 6.87
N PRO A 238 19.65 -9.22 7.72
CA PRO A 238 19.53 -8.94 9.15
C PRO A 238 20.82 -8.36 9.76
N PRO A 239 20.74 -7.33 10.62
CA PRO A 239 19.55 -6.80 11.29
C PRO A 239 18.79 -5.67 10.56
N GLN A 240 18.84 -5.58 9.24
CA GLN A 240 18.06 -4.62 8.47
C GLN A 240 16.53 -4.92 8.61
N GLU A 241 15.67 -4.30 7.80
CA GLU A 241 14.21 -4.35 7.97
C GLU A 241 13.64 -5.77 7.97
N ASP A 242 14.26 -6.70 7.28
CA ASP A 242 13.81 -8.09 7.20
C ASP A 242 13.99 -8.88 8.51
N ALA A 243 14.82 -8.40 9.43
CA ALA A 243 14.87 -8.97 10.78
C ALA A 243 13.53 -8.82 11.53
N LEU A 244 12.68 -7.91 11.06
CA LEU A 244 11.32 -7.67 11.54
C LEU A 244 10.26 -8.33 10.65
N SER A 245 10.69 -9.05 9.61
CA SER A 245 9.79 -9.69 8.67
C SER A 245 8.93 -10.76 9.34
N LEU A 246 7.65 -10.78 8.97
CA LEU A 246 6.67 -11.79 9.42
C LEU A 246 7.03 -13.23 9.02
N ILE A 247 8.03 -13.44 8.19
CA ILE A 247 8.53 -14.77 7.78
C ILE A 247 9.15 -15.52 8.98
N HIS A 248 9.56 -14.80 10.01
CA HIS A 248 10.22 -15.35 11.20
C HIS A 248 9.29 -15.45 12.43
N ILE A 249 8.00 -15.22 12.25
CA ILE A 249 6.98 -15.33 13.32
C ILE A 249 6.19 -16.62 13.19
#